data_ce88de1d94ed4bba385a1584cfad1e39
#
_entry.id   ce88de1d94ed4bba385a1584cfad1e39
#
_cell.length_a   1.000
_cell.length_b   1.000
_cell.length_c   1.000
_cell.angle_alpha   90.00
_cell.angle_beta   90.00
_cell.angle_gamma   90.00
#
_symmetry.space_group_name_H-M   'P 1'
#
loop_
_entity.id
_entity.type
_entity.pdbx_description
1 polymer ?
#
loop_
_entity_poly.entity_id
_entity_poly.type
_entity_poly.pdbx_seq_one_letter_code
_entity_poly.pdbx_strand_id
1 'polypeptide(L)'
;FVTTRGIREETKDRLEFYSESGHILANHSHRHLWIHEVGTQAYINDLKTADSILSRFSGYARWYRYPYLNEGRTVTSRDSIRNALEDLNMINGYVTVDNYDWYLNNLLKKAKSENKKINMDVLRDIYVQHVYSSILFYDNIAKTHLGRKPKHVLLLHENDLAALFLDDLLKHLKDNGWKIISPRSAYQDPTAGEIPDVLFNGQGRIAAIARAQGIPARQLVQDSEDELFLDQ
;
A
#
# COMPACT_ATOMS: atom_id res chain seq x y z
N PHE A 1 1.52 0.01 8.04
CA PHE A 1 0.68 -1.20 8.04
C PHE A 1 1.58 -2.41 8.29
N VAL A 2 1.26 -3.20 9.31
CA VAL A 2 2.16 -4.20 9.89
C VAL A 2 1.55 -5.59 9.78
N THR A 3 2.32 -6.55 9.24
CA THR A 3 2.03 -7.98 9.38
C THR A 3 2.57 -8.46 10.71
N THR A 4 1.77 -9.22 11.49
CA THR A 4 2.13 -9.50 12.88
C THR A 4 2.79 -10.87 13.11
N ARG A 5 2.96 -11.70 12.08
CA ARG A 5 3.58 -13.03 12.20
C ARG A 5 5.03 -12.98 12.74
N GLY A 6 5.76 -11.93 12.41
CA GLY A 6 7.15 -11.74 12.86
C GLY A 6 7.32 -11.05 14.21
N ILE A 7 6.21 -10.60 14.84
CA ILE A 7 6.27 -9.93 16.13
C ILE A 7 6.47 -10.96 17.24
N ARG A 8 7.59 -10.83 17.93
CA ARG A 8 7.99 -11.64 19.08
C ARG A 8 8.48 -10.69 20.16
N GLU A 9 8.74 -11.21 21.35
CA GLU A 9 9.28 -10.41 22.45
C GLU A 9 10.60 -9.72 22.06
N GLU A 10 11.44 -10.42 21.28
CA GLU A 10 12.75 -9.91 20.82
C GLU A 10 12.66 -8.89 19.68
N THR A 11 11.50 -8.75 19.05
CA THR A 11 11.31 -7.86 17.87
C THR A 11 10.27 -6.77 18.08
N LYS A 12 9.58 -6.76 19.22
CA LYS A 12 8.55 -5.77 19.53
C LYS A 12 9.09 -4.35 19.64
N ASP A 13 10.32 -4.20 20.13
CA ASP A 13 10.98 -2.91 20.38
C ASP A 13 11.00 -2.03 19.12
N ARG A 14 11.09 -2.67 17.94
CA ARG A 14 11.02 -1.95 16.65
C ARG A 14 9.66 -1.26 16.45
N LEU A 15 8.56 -1.91 16.80
CA LEU A 15 7.23 -1.29 16.70
C LEU A 15 7.00 -0.24 17.79
N GLU A 16 7.53 -0.48 18.98
CA GLU A 16 7.52 0.50 20.07
C GLU A 16 8.28 1.76 19.63
N PHE A 17 9.47 1.60 19.05
CA PHE A 17 10.24 2.72 18.49
C PHE A 17 9.48 3.50 17.43
N TYR A 18 8.80 2.83 16.48
CA TYR A 18 7.96 3.53 15.50
C TYR A 18 6.82 4.29 16.15
N SER A 19 6.15 3.69 17.12
CA SER A 19 5.07 4.33 17.86
C SER A 19 5.55 5.57 18.62
N GLU A 20 6.66 5.47 19.35
CA GLU A 20 7.29 6.56 20.09
C GLU A 20 7.80 7.67 19.18
N SER A 21 8.23 7.34 17.97
CA SER A 21 8.63 8.29 16.93
C SER A 21 7.42 8.96 16.23
N GLY A 22 6.19 8.70 16.69
CA GLY A 22 4.97 9.33 16.19
C GLY A 22 4.38 8.66 14.93
N HIS A 23 4.88 7.50 14.52
CA HIS A 23 4.29 6.74 13.44
C HIS A 23 3.02 6.01 13.89
N ILE A 24 2.07 5.87 12.96
CA ILE A 24 0.84 5.11 13.17
C ILE A 24 1.09 3.66 12.81
N LEU A 25 0.83 2.77 13.76
CA LEU A 25 0.77 1.33 13.51
C LEU A 25 -0.64 0.97 13.05
N ALA A 26 -0.76 0.16 12.01
CA ALA A 26 -2.04 -0.27 11.47
C ALA A 26 -1.98 -1.72 10.98
N ASN A 27 -3.13 -2.36 10.89
CA ASN A 27 -3.26 -3.79 10.64
C ASN A 27 -3.04 -4.13 9.14
N HIS A 28 -2.15 -5.09 8.87
CA HIS A 28 -1.93 -5.67 7.54
C HIS A 28 -2.01 -7.20 7.58
N SER A 29 -2.94 -7.73 8.40
CA SER A 29 -3.12 -9.14 8.70
C SER A 29 -2.00 -9.76 9.56
N HIS A 30 -2.21 -11.00 9.99
CA HIS A 30 -1.17 -11.75 10.72
C HIS A 30 -0.16 -12.37 9.78
N ARG A 31 -0.60 -13.07 8.72
CA ARG A 31 0.24 -13.90 7.85
C ARG A 31 0.32 -13.42 6.40
N HIS A 32 -0.30 -12.31 6.05
CA HIS A 32 -0.35 -11.78 4.68
C HIS A 32 -0.92 -12.80 3.68
N LEU A 33 -2.10 -13.35 3.99
CA LEU A 33 -2.70 -14.44 3.23
C LEU A 33 -3.39 -13.95 1.93
N TRP A 34 -3.38 -14.81 0.92
CA TRP A 34 -4.29 -14.68 -0.21
C TRP A 34 -5.69 -15.18 0.18
N ILE A 35 -6.69 -14.29 0.15
CA ILE A 35 -8.06 -14.63 0.54
C ILE A 35 -8.64 -15.82 -0.27
N HIS A 36 -8.33 -15.90 -1.56
CA HIS A 36 -8.87 -16.95 -2.44
C HIS A 36 -8.20 -18.32 -2.21
N GLU A 37 -7.07 -18.37 -1.52
CA GLU A 37 -6.41 -19.62 -1.16
C GLU A 37 -6.92 -20.19 0.17
N VAL A 38 -7.23 -19.31 1.14
CA VAL A 38 -7.57 -19.73 2.49
C VAL A 38 -9.07 -19.63 2.79
N GLY A 39 -9.81 -18.94 1.97
CA GLY A 39 -11.23 -18.67 2.18
C GLY A 39 -11.48 -17.51 3.16
N THR A 40 -12.69 -16.96 3.07
CA THR A 40 -13.09 -15.72 3.74
C THR A 40 -12.99 -15.80 5.27
N GLN A 41 -13.45 -16.90 5.87
CA GLN A 41 -13.45 -17.03 7.35
C GLN A 41 -12.03 -17.12 7.92
N ALA A 42 -11.15 -17.88 7.29
CA ALA A 42 -9.75 -17.99 7.72
C ALA A 42 -9.01 -16.65 7.58
N TYR A 43 -9.30 -15.89 6.53
CA TYR A 43 -8.78 -14.56 6.30
C TYR A 43 -9.24 -13.57 7.39
N ILE A 44 -10.55 -13.57 7.75
CA ILE A 44 -11.09 -12.73 8.83
C ILE A 44 -10.44 -13.10 10.18
N ASN A 45 -10.26 -14.38 10.45
CA ASN A 45 -9.60 -14.83 11.69
C ASN A 45 -8.15 -14.35 11.76
N ASP A 46 -7.44 -14.35 10.63
CA ASP A 46 -6.06 -13.85 10.52
C ASP A 46 -5.98 -12.32 10.77
N LEU A 47 -6.93 -11.56 10.26
CA LEU A 47 -7.11 -10.13 10.53
C LEU A 47 -7.36 -9.89 12.04
N LYS A 48 -8.27 -10.63 12.68
CA LYS A 48 -8.56 -10.52 14.10
C LYS A 48 -7.37 -10.88 14.99
N THR A 49 -6.58 -11.87 14.58
CA THR A 49 -5.31 -12.21 15.26
C THR A 49 -4.35 -11.03 15.27
N ALA A 50 -4.19 -10.36 14.11
CA ALA A 50 -3.35 -9.17 14.02
C ALA A 50 -3.88 -8.01 14.87
N ASP A 51 -5.19 -7.77 14.89
CA ASP A 51 -5.81 -6.73 15.73
C ASP A 51 -5.52 -6.96 17.21
N SER A 52 -5.68 -8.18 17.69
CA SER A 52 -5.38 -8.56 19.10
C SER A 52 -3.91 -8.30 19.47
N ILE A 53 -2.97 -8.54 18.55
CA ILE A 53 -1.54 -8.31 18.79
C ILE A 53 -1.25 -6.80 18.79
N LEU A 54 -1.72 -6.07 17.77
CA LEU A 54 -1.43 -4.66 17.57
C LEU A 54 -2.11 -3.75 18.60
N SER A 55 -3.25 -4.14 19.15
CA SER A 55 -3.94 -3.38 20.19
C SER A 55 -3.13 -3.15 21.47
N ARG A 56 -2.02 -3.86 21.63
CA ARG A 56 -1.08 -3.70 22.77
C ARG A 56 -0.12 -2.52 22.58
N PHE A 57 0.00 -1.99 21.39
CA PHE A 57 0.92 -0.89 21.08
C PHE A 57 0.19 0.45 21.09
N SER A 58 0.77 1.45 21.73
CA SER A 58 0.18 2.79 21.93
C SER A 58 -0.10 3.55 20.63
N GLY A 59 0.71 3.30 19.59
CA GLY A 59 0.55 3.92 18.27
C GLY A 59 -0.45 3.22 17.35
N TYR A 60 -1.16 2.21 17.82
CA TYR A 60 -2.09 1.46 16.99
C TYR A 60 -3.35 2.26 16.66
N ALA A 61 -3.67 2.31 15.37
CA ALA A 61 -4.95 2.80 14.86
C ALA A 61 -5.71 1.65 14.16
N ARG A 62 -7.02 1.57 14.35
CA ARG A 62 -7.87 0.55 13.73
C ARG A 62 -8.09 0.81 12.26
N TRP A 63 -6.99 0.80 11.51
CA TRP A 63 -6.96 0.84 10.07
C TRP A 63 -6.49 -0.51 9.55
N TYR A 64 -7.14 -0.99 8.50
CA TYR A 64 -6.80 -2.25 7.86
C TYR A 64 -6.44 -2.04 6.40
N ARG A 65 -5.27 -2.51 5.99
CA ARG A 65 -4.90 -2.59 4.58
C ARG A 65 -4.96 -4.05 4.14
N TYR A 66 -5.69 -4.30 3.07
CA TYR A 66 -5.79 -5.63 2.50
C TYR A 66 -4.44 -6.09 1.95
N PRO A 67 -3.94 -7.29 2.31
CA PRO A 67 -2.87 -7.94 1.59
C PRO A 67 -3.11 -7.94 0.08
N TYR A 68 -2.08 -7.62 -0.68
CA TYR A 68 -2.15 -7.54 -2.15
C TYR A 68 -3.22 -6.57 -2.69
N LEU A 69 -3.67 -5.60 -1.91
CA LEU A 69 -4.82 -4.74 -2.22
C LEU A 69 -6.04 -5.53 -2.70
N ASN A 70 -6.24 -6.74 -2.15
CA ASN A 70 -7.24 -7.70 -2.60
C ASN A 70 -8.40 -7.79 -1.61
N GLU A 71 -9.54 -7.19 -1.97
CA GLU A 71 -10.78 -7.22 -1.16
C GLU A 71 -11.61 -8.49 -1.37
N GLY A 72 -11.19 -9.41 -2.26
CA GLY A 72 -11.90 -10.64 -2.62
C GLY A 72 -12.19 -10.75 -4.11
N ARG A 73 -12.38 -11.98 -4.60
CA ARG A 73 -12.66 -12.27 -6.01
C ARG A 73 -14.15 -12.50 -6.30
N THR A 74 -15.00 -12.50 -5.28
CA THR A 74 -16.46 -12.60 -5.38
C THR A 74 -17.11 -11.51 -4.52
N VAL A 75 -18.31 -11.09 -4.89
CA VAL A 75 -19.10 -10.12 -4.14
C VAL A 75 -19.31 -10.61 -2.69
N THR A 76 -19.68 -11.86 -2.51
CA THR A 76 -19.89 -12.47 -1.19
C THR A 76 -18.62 -12.38 -0.32
N SER A 77 -17.46 -12.70 -0.86
CA SER A 77 -16.19 -12.64 -0.14
C SER A 77 -15.84 -11.21 0.25
N ARG A 78 -15.91 -10.28 -0.69
CA ARG A 78 -15.67 -8.85 -0.49
C ARG A 78 -16.57 -8.29 0.62
N ASP A 79 -17.88 -8.52 0.48
CA ASP A 79 -18.86 -7.94 1.40
C ASP A 79 -18.74 -8.55 2.80
N SER A 80 -18.44 -9.84 2.91
CA SER A 80 -18.18 -10.48 4.20
C SER A 80 -16.99 -9.87 4.93
N ILE A 81 -15.93 -9.49 4.20
CA ILE A 81 -14.75 -8.85 4.82
C ILE A 81 -15.07 -7.39 5.17
N ARG A 82 -15.77 -6.66 4.30
CA ARG A 82 -16.18 -5.28 4.59
C ARG A 82 -17.04 -5.23 5.85
N ASN A 83 -18.01 -6.14 6.00
CA ASN A 83 -18.83 -6.28 7.21
C ASN A 83 -17.95 -6.61 8.44
N ALA A 84 -16.97 -7.50 8.30
CA ALA A 84 -16.07 -7.82 9.41
C ALA A 84 -15.19 -6.62 9.83
N LEU A 85 -14.78 -5.75 8.91
CA LEU A 85 -14.10 -4.51 9.25
C LEU A 85 -15.03 -3.53 9.99
N GLU A 86 -16.29 -3.41 9.56
CA GLU A 86 -17.31 -2.59 10.20
C GLU A 86 -17.57 -3.07 11.63
N ASP A 87 -17.80 -4.37 11.82
CA ASP A 87 -18.01 -4.99 13.15
C ASP A 87 -16.81 -4.74 14.11
N LEU A 88 -15.60 -4.64 13.56
CA LEU A 88 -14.38 -4.36 14.32
C LEU A 88 -14.10 -2.85 14.46
N ASN A 89 -14.97 -1.99 13.95
CA ASN A 89 -14.73 -0.54 13.85
C ASN A 89 -13.38 -0.21 13.20
N MET A 90 -13.05 -0.92 12.14
CA MET A 90 -11.85 -0.69 11.33
C MET A 90 -12.18 0.05 10.05
N ILE A 91 -11.36 1.00 9.67
CA ILE A 91 -11.46 1.65 8.37
C ILE A 91 -10.50 1.00 7.37
N ASN A 92 -10.90 0.99 6.10
CA ASN A 92 -10.01 0.56 5.01
C ASN A 92 -8.84 1.55 4.86
N GLY A 93 -7.64 1.08 5.13
CA GLY A 93 -6.39 1.78 4.91
C GLY A 93 -5.97 1.75 3.43
N TYR A 94 -6.88 2.17 2.56
CA TYR A 94 -6.67 2.17 1.12
C TYR A 94 -5.42 2.95 0.69
N VAL A 95 -4.92 2.65 -0.48
CA VAL A 95 -3.94 3.47 -1.20
C VAL A 95 -4.62 4.14 -2.41
N THR A 96 -4.03 5.20 -2.89
CA THR A 96 -4.47 5.86 -4.13
C THR A 96 -3.41 5.78 -5.21
N VAL A 97 -2.18 5.51 -4.83
CA VAL A 97 -1.03 5.32 -5.71
C VAL A 97 -0.38 4.00 -5.34
N ASP A 98 -0.45 3.05 -6.24
CA ASP A 98 0.31 1.80 -6.19
C ASP A 98 1.60 1.92 -7.00
N ASN A 99 2.54 1.05 -6.78
CA ASN A 99 3.79 0.94 -7.54
C ASN A 99 4.50 -0.37 -7.17
N TYR A 100 5.51 -0.74 -7.96
CA TYR A 100 6.28 -1.97 -7.76
C TYR A 100 7.65 -1.72 -7.10
N ASP A 101 7.73 -0.85 -6.08
CA ASP A 101 8.96 -0.62 -5.31
C ASP A 101 9.52 -1.90 -4.69
N TRP A 102 8.64 -2.82 -4.30
CA TRP A 102 8.99 -4.14 -3.79
C TRP A 102 9.72 -5.00 -4.83
N TYR A 103 9.30 -4.92 -6.11
CA TYR A 103 9.93 -5.67 -7.18
C TYR A 103 11.32 -5.11 -7.52
N LEU A 104 11.45 -3.79 -7.64
CA LEU A 104 12.75 -3.13 -7.78
C LEU A 104 13.70 -3.52 -6.64
N ASN A 105 13.20 -3.61 -5.42
CA ASN A 105 13.99 -4.06 -4.30
C ASN A 105 14.41 -5.55 -4.43
N ASN A 106 13.58 -6.40 -4.99
CA ASN A 106 13.94 -7.79 -5.28
C ASN A 106 15.04 -7.88 -6.34
N LEU A 107 14.98 -7.03 -7.38
CA LEU A 107 16.06 -6.91 -8.38
C LEU A 107 17.38 -6.46 -7.75
N LEU A 108 17.35 -5.48 -6.83
CA LEU A 108 18.52 -5.07 -6.08
C LEU A 108 19.11 -6.24 -5.25
N LYS A 109 18.27 -6.97 -4.52
CA LYS A 109 18.69 -8.13 -3.72
C LYS A 109 19.31 -9.21 -4.60
N LYS A 110 18.70 -9.49 -5.75
CA LYS A 110 19.23 -10.43 -6.75
C LYS A 110 20.62 -10.01 -7.26
N ALA A 111 20.75 -8.73 -7.67
CA ALA A 111 22.03 -8.20 -8.12
C ALA A 111 23.14 -8.30 -7.05
N LYS A 112 22.80 -7.99 -5.79
CA LYS A 112 23.72 -8.16 -4.65
C LYS A 112 24.12 -9.63 -4.46
N SER A 113 23.17 -10.57 -4.53
CA SER A 113 23.47 -12.02 -4.37
C SER A 113 24.32 -12.58 -5.49
N GLU A 114 24.26 -11.99 -6.69
CA GLU A 114 25.06 -12.33 -7.85
C GLU A 114 26.39 -11.57 -7.90
N ASN A 115 26.72 -10.80 -6.85
CA ASN A 115 27.92 -9.94 -6.78
C ASN A 115 28.05 -8.96 -7.97
N LYS A 116 26.94 -8.52 -8.55
CA LYS A 116 26.96 -7.53 -9.63
C LYS A 116 27.39 -6.16 -9.12
N LYS A 117 28.15 -5.44 -9.94
CA LYS A 117 28.48 -4.04 -9.64
C LYS A 117 27.23 -3.17 -9.86
N ILE A 118 26.81 -2.49 -8.80
CA ILE A 118 25.62 -1.62 -8.79
C ILE A 118 26.09 -0.16 -8.80
N ASN A 119 25.58 0.63 -9.74
CA ASN A 119 25.72 2.07 -9.72
C ASN A 119 24.61 2.66 -8.85
N MET A 120 24.97 3.15 -7.67
CA MET A 120 24.01 3.64 -6.67
C MET A 120 23.30 4.93 -7.10
N ASP A 121 23.96 5.79 -7.89
CA ASP A 121 23.31 7.02 -8.39
C ASP A 121 22.22 6.70 -9.42
N VAL A 122 22.52 5.78 -10.34
CA VAL A 122 21.54 5.32 -11.32
C VAL A 122 20.39 4.59 -10.63
N LEU A 123 20.68 3.76 -9.62
CA LEU A 123 19.66 3.05 -8.87
C LEU A 123 18.74 4.01 -8.11
N ARG A 124 19.29 5.06 -7.49
CA ARG A 124 18.52 6.14 -6.87
C ARG A 124 17.58 6.79 -7.88
N ASP A 125 18.12 7.17 -9.03
CA ASP A 125 17.33 7.87 -10.06
C ASP A 125 16.22 6.98 -10.61
N ILE A 126 16.47 5.68 -10.82
CA ILE A 126 15.43 4.69 -11.20
C ILE A 126 14.34 4.63 -10.13
N TYR A 127 14.70 4.46 -8.85
CA TYR A 127 13.72 4.37 -7.77
C TYR A 127 12.85 5.62 -7.67
N VAL A 128 13.46 6.80 -7.67
CA VAL A 128 12.76 8.08 -7.55
C VAL A 128 11.81 8.29 -8.74
N GLN A 129 12.29 8.05 -9.97
CA GLN A 129 11.48 8.24 -11.17
C GLN A 129 10.36 7.21 -11.29
N HIS A 130 10.60 5.96 -10.90
CA HIS A 130 9.59 4.91 -10.87
C HIS A 130 8.41 5.31 -9.97
N VAL A 131 8.69 5.66 -8.72
CA VAL A 131 7.64 6.06 -7.77
C VAL A 131 6.96 7.36 -8.20
N TYR A 132 7.72 8.32 -8.69
CA TYR A 132 7.17 9.60 -9.14
C TYR A 132 6.26 9.45 -10.37
N SER A 133 6.63 8.62 -11.33
CA SER A 133 5.78 8.34 -12.50
C SER A 133 4.47 7.67 -12.11
N SER A 134 4.47 6.78 -11.11
CA SER A 134 3.25 6.18 -10.56
C SER A 134 2.34 7.24 -9.92
N ILE A 135 2.92 8.17 -9.16
CA ILE A 135 2.16 9.30 -8.58
C ILE A 135 1.47 10.12 -9.69
N LEU A 136 2.20 10.48 -10.74
CA LEU A 136 1.65 11.27 -11.84
C LEU A 136 0.56 10.51 -12.60
N PHE A 137 0.73 9.21 -12.80
CA PHE A 137 -0.25 8.36 -13.46
C PHE A 137 -1.58 8.34 -12.70
N TYR A 138 -1.55 8.03 -11.41
CA TYR A 138 -2.77 7.97 -10.59
C TYR A 138 -3.37 9.35 -10.30
N ASP A 139 -2.56 10.42 -10.20
CA ASP A 139 -3.07 11.79 -10.11
C ASP A 139 -3.82 12.19 -11.40
N ASN A 140 -3.34 11.73 -12.56
CA ASN A 140 -4.04 11.95 -13.83
C ASN A 140 -5.36 11.18 -13.91
N ILE A 141 -5.40 9.90 -13.48
CA ILE A 141 -6.64 9.13 -13.38
C ILE A 141 -7.63 9.84 -12.44
N ALA A 142 -7.17 10.34 -11.28
CA ALA A 142 -8.01 11.06 -10.34
C ALA A 142 -8.61 12.34 -10.96
N LYS A 143 -7.79 13.15 -11.62
CA LYS A 143 -8.27 14.36 -12.32
C LYS A 143 -9.32 14.03 -13.36
N THR A 144 -9.10 12.99 -14.15
CA THR A 144 -9.98 12.61 -15.26
C THR A 144 -11.31 12.03 -14.77
N HIS A 145 -11.27 11.15 -13.77
CA HIS A 145 -12.43 10.36 -13.37
C HIS A 145 -13.11 10.83 -12.09
N LEU A 146 -12.40 11.52 -11.19
CA LEU A 146 -13.00 12.15 -10.01
C LEU A 146 -13.25 13.67 -10.21
N GLY A 147 -12.70 14.26 -11.27
CA GLY A 147 -12.79 15.70 -11.52
C GLY A 147 -12.07 16.58 -10.49
N ARG A 148 -11.20 15.99 -9.66
CA ARG A 148 -10.47 16.68 -8.59
C ARG A 148 -9.13 16.01 -8.29
N LYS A 149 -8.29 16.70 -7.54
CA LYS A 149 -7.06 16.15 -6.98
C LYS A 149 -7.34 15.70 -5.54
N PRO A 150 -7.32 14.39 -5.24
CA PRO A 150 -7.47 13.90 -3.87
C PRO A 150 -6.19 14.12 -3.07
N LYS A 151 -6.28 13.96 -1.76
CA LYS A 151 -5.10 13.73 -0.92
C LYS A 151 -4.63 12.30 -1.14
N HIS A 152 -3.52 12.16 -1.86
CA HIS A 152 -3.01 10.85 -2.21
C HIS A 152 -2.43 10.09 -1.01
N VAL A 153 -2.60 8.77 -1.04
CA VAL A 153 -1.95 7.81 -0.15
C VAL A 153 -1.04 6.95 -1.01
N LEU A 154 0.27 7.17 -0.91
CA LEU A 154 1.29 6.42 -1.63
C LEU A 154 1.59 5.12 -0.90
N LEU A 155 1.57 3.99 -1.60
CA LEU A 155 2.07 2.72 -1.11
C LEU A 155 3.59 2.68 -1.26
N LEU A 156 4.27 2.37 -0.18
CA LEU A 156 5.69 2.00 -0.17
C LEU A 156 5.89 0.86 0.81
N HIS A 157 6.91 0.05 0.56
CA HIS A 157 7.32 -1.03 1.44
C HIS A 157 8.55 -0.61 2.25
N GLU A 158 8.67 -1.13 3.47
CA GLU A 158 9.87 -1.01 4.28
C GLU A 158 10.92 -1.99 3.76
N ASN A 159 11.78 -1.49 2.86
CA ASN A 159 12.76 -2.28 2.14
C ASN A 159 14.10 -1.53 1.99
N ASP A 160 15.11 -2.18 1.38
CA ASP A 160 16.46 -1.59 1.22
C ASP A 160 16.42 -0.31 0.37
N LEU A 161 15.60 -0.26 -0.69
CA LEU A 161 15.50 0.92 -1.55
C LEU A 161 14.90 2.11 -0.81
N ALA A 162 13.84 1.89 -0.04
CA ALA A 162 13.26 2.94 0.79
C ALA A 162 14.27 3.42 1.85
N ALA A 163 15.00 2.51 2.50
CA ALA A 163 16.02 2.88 3.47
C ALA A 163 17.18 3.70 2.85
N LEU A 164 17.51 3.46 1.58
CA LEU A 164 18.58 4.16 0.88
C LEU A 164 18.15 5.51 0.29
N PHE A 165 16.93 5.60 -0.26
CA PHE A 165 16.54 6.69 -1.17
C PHE A 165 15.22 7.38 -0.85
N LEU A 166 14.61 7.12 0.32
CA LEU A 166 13.36 7.80 0.70
C LEU A 166 13.54 9.31 0.82
N ASP A 167 14.67 9.77 1.33
CA ASP A 167 14.96 11.20 1.46
C ASP A 167 15.08 11.86 0.08
N ASP A 168 15.71 11.19 -0.89
CA ASP A 168 15.79 11.67 -2.27
C ASP A 168 14.40 11.76 -2.91
N LEU A 169 13.56 10.73 -2.70
CA LEU A 169 12.17 10.74 -3.16
C LEU A 169 11.38 11.89 -2.54
N LEU A 170 11.46 12.08 -1.23
CA LEU A 170 10.75 13.15 -0.53
C LEU A 170 11.21 14.53 -0.98
N LYS A 171 12.51 14.70 -1.22
CA LYS A 171 13.06 15.93 -1.80
C LYS A 171 12.50 16.17 -3.19
N HIS A 172 12.56 15.15 -4.07
CA HIS A 172 12.03 15.24 -5.43
C HIS A 172 10.55 15.61 -5.46
N LEU A 173 9.74 15.01 -4.59
CA LEU A 173 8.32 15.34 -4.46
C LEU A 173 8.11 16.80 -4.07
N LYS A 174 8.84 17.30 -3.07
CA LYS A 174 8.73 18.70 -2.62
C LYS A 174 9.17 19.68 -3.72
N ASP A 175 10.25 19.39 -4.41
CA ASP A 175 10.78 20.22 -5.52
C ASP A 175 9.78 20.29 -6.69
N ASN A 176 8.92 19.26 -6.84
CA ASN A 176 7.83 19.20 -7.82
C ASN A 176 6.46 19.66 -7.27
N GLY A 177 6.44 20.37 -6.15
CA GLY A 177 5.25 21.03 -5.61
C GLY A 177 4.32 20.13 -4.78
N TRP A 178 4.71 18.89 -4.48
CA TRP A 178 3.95 18.00 -3.61
C TRP A 178 4.16 18.36 -2.14
N LYS A 179 3.10 18.27 -1.35
CA LYS A 179 3.14 18.47 0.10
C LYS A 179 2.99 17.13 0.80
N ILE A 180 3.92 16.82 1.69
CA ILE A 180 3.81 15.66 2.55
C ILE A 180 2.89 16.01 3.73
N ILE A 181 1.85 15.23 3.92
CA ILE A 181 0.83 15.42 4.96
C ILE A 181 0.75 14.20 5.86
N SER A 182 0.11 14.34 7.01
CA SER A 182 -0.09 13.20 7.91
C SER A 182 -1.09 12.19 7.32
N PRO A 183 -0.96 10.89 7.63
CA PRO A 183 -1.92 9.88 7.20
C PRO A 183 -3.36 10.20 7.69
N ARG A 184 -3.51 10.74 8.91
CA ARG A 184 -4.83 11.15 9.42
C ARG A 184 -5.47 12.22 8.54
N SER A 185 -4.67 13.19 8.06
CA SER A 185 -5.17 14.20 7.14
C SER A 185 -5.51 13.62 5.75
N ALA A 186 -4.73 12.64 5.27
CA ALA A 186 -5.00 12.00 3.99
C ALA A 186 -6.33 11.23 4.01
N TYR A 187 -6.59 10.43 5.03
CA TYR A 187 -7.83 9.65 5.17
C TYR A 187 -9.08 10.50 5.52
N GLN A 188 -8.94 11.82 5.70
CA GLN A 188 -10.06 12.76 5.75
C GLN A 188 -10.50 13.27 4.36
N ASP A 189 -9.84 12.83 3.29
CA ASP A 189 -10.26 13.15 1.93
C ASP A 189 -11.62 12.50 1.63
N PRO A 190 -12.51 13.16 0.86
CA PRO A 190 -13.79 12.58 0.45
C PRO A 190 -13.69 11.19 -0.21
N THR A 191 -12.55 10.87 -0.84
CA THR A 191 -12.26 9.53 -1.39
C THR A 191 -12.41 8.41 -0.36
N ALA A 192 -12.27 8.68 0.93
CA ALA A 192 -12.48 7.69 1.98
C ALA A 192 -13.93 7.17 2.02
N GLY A 193 -14.90 8.01 1.70
CA GLY A 193 -16.33 7.65 1.60
C GLY A 193 -16.74 7.07 0.24
N GLU A 194 -15.89 7.18 -0.77
CA GLU A 194 -16.15 6.63 -2.09
C GLU A 194 -15.75 5.14 -2.13
N ILE A 195 -16.69 4.25 -1.76
CA ILE A 195 -16.48 2.80 -1.72
C ILE A 195 -16.97 2.19 -3.03
N PRO A 196 -16.11 1.86 -4.00
CA PRO A 196 -16.54 1.37 -5.30
C PRO A 196 -17.14 -0.04 -5.19
N ASP A 197 -18.27 -0.25 -5.88
CA ASP A 197 -18.90 -1.55 -6.03
C ASP A 197 -18.34 -2.28 -7.26
N VAL A 198 -17.11 -2.74 -7.14
CA VAL A 198 -16.39 -3.43 -8.22
C VAL A 198 -15.44 -4.47 -7.63
N LEU A 199 -15.25 -5.56 -8.38
CA LEU A 199 -14.19 -6.55 -8.09
C LEU A 199 -12.95 -6.20 -8.92
N PHE A 200 -12.16 -5.27 -8.39
CA PHE A 200 -10.92 -4.82 -9.02
C PHE A 200 -9.82 -4.78 -7.96
N ASN A 201 -8.99 -5.79 -7.96
CA ASN A 201 -7.97 -6.04 -6.95
C ASN A 201 -6.56 -5.77 -7.48
N GLY A 202 -5.60 -5.62 -6.56
CA GLY A 202 -4.21 -5.34 -6.89
C GLY A 202 -3.95 -3.88 -7.28
N GLN A 203 -4.93 -3.01 -7.09
CA GLN A 203 -4.85 -1.60 -7.45
C GLN A 203 -5.44 -0.72 -6.35
N GLY A 204 -5.05 0.56 -6.35
CA GLY A 204 -5.54 1.54 -5.38
C GLY A 204 -6.99 1.99 -5.60
N ARG A 205 -7.50 2.75 -4.63
CA ARG A 205 -8.87 3.26 -4.58
C ARG A 205 -9.26 4.08 -5.81
N ILE A 206 -8.35 4.91 -6.34
CA ILE A 206 -8.60 5.74 -7.52
C ILE A 206 -8.88 4.87 -8.76
N ALA A 207 -8.05 3.86 -8.98
CA ALA A 207 -8.25 2.92 -10.07
C ALA A 207 -9.57 2.13 -9.91
N ALA A 208 -9.91 1.72 -8.69
CA ALA A 208 -11.16 1.03 -8.42
C ALA A 208 -12.40 1.90 -8.67
N ILE A 209 -12.36 3.19 -8.32
CA ILE A 209 -13.45 4.16 -8.63
C ILE A 209 -13.59 4.32 -10.15
N ALA A 210 -12.50 4.54 -10.88
CA ALA A 210 -12.55 4.65 -12.34
C ALA A 210 -13.03 3.34 -13.00
N ARG A 211 -12.64 2.20 -12.45
CA ARG A 211 -13.11 0.88 -12.91
C ARG A 211 -14.63 0.72 -12.74
N ALA A 212 -15.18 1.18 -11.61
CA ALA A 212 -16.62 1.17 -11.38
C ALA A 212 -17.40 2.06 -12.37
N GLN A 213 -16.75 3.08 -12.94
CA GLN A 213 -17.29 3.91 -14.02
C GLN A 213 -17.19 3.25 -15.42
N GLY A 214 -16.68 2.02 -15.51
CA GLY A 214 -16.57 1.27 -16.76
C GLY A 214 -15.23 1.39 -17.48
N ILE A 215 -14.25 2.09 -16.93
CA ILE A 215 -12.93 2.24 -17.56
C ILE A 215 -12.24 0.87 -17.65
N PRO A 216 -11.68 0.48 -18.81
CA PRO A 216 -10.98 -0.78 -18.97
C PRO A 216 -9.80 -0.94 -18.02
N ALA A 217 -9.66 -2.13 -17.42
CA ALA A 217 -8.60 -2.43 -16.43
C ALA A 217 -7.20 -2.04 -16.92
N ARG A 218 -6.88 -2.33 -18.21
CA ARG A 218 -5.57 -2.01 -18.82
C ARG A 218 -5.20 -0.52 -18.82
N GLN A 219 -6.18 0.38 -18.69
CA GLN A 219 -5.96 1.82 -18.63
C GLN A 219 -5.76 2.32 -17.18
N LEU A 220 -5.91 1.44 -16.20
CA LEU A 220 -5.88 1.74 -14.77
C LEU A 220 -4.69 1.11 -14.05
N VAL A 221 -3.80 0.48 -14.80
CA VAL A 221 -2.54 -0.12 -14.33
C VAL A 221 -1.42 0.55 -15.10
N GLN A 222 -0.41 1.03 -14.41
CA GLN A 222 0.75 1.65 -15.03
C GLN A 222 1.66 0.56 -15.65
N ASP A 223 2.29 0.86 -16.80
CA ASP A 223 3.20 -0.10 -17.46
C ASP A 223 4.33 -0.56 -16.54
N SER A 224 4.83 0.32 -15.67
CA SER A 224 5.87 -0.04 -14.69
C SER A 224 5.37 -0.88 -13.49
N GLU A 225 4.10 -1.26 -13.45
CA GLU A 225 3.54 -2.28 -12.57
C GLU A 225 3.49 -3.65 -13.26
N ASP A 226 4.52 -3.95 -14.02
CA ASP A 226 4.74 -5.21 -14.72
C ASP A 226 6.18 -5.68 -14.52
N GLU A 227 6.37 -6.90 -14.02
CA GLU A 227 7.68 -7.47 -13.76
C GLU A 227 8.52 -7.58 -15.03
N LEU A 228 7.89 -7.97 -16.16
CA LEU A 228 8.58 -8.09 -17.44
C LEU A 228 9.05 -6.73 -17.98
N PHE A 229 8.30 -5.66 -17.69
CA PHE A 229 8.71 -4.31 -18.03
C PHE A 229 9.92 -3.87 -17.19
N LEU A 230 9.91 -4.19 -15.90
CA LEU A 230 10.97 -3.80 -14.97
C LEU A 230 12.27 -4.63 -15.11
N ASP A 231 12.19 -5.80 -15.75
CA ASP A 231 13.36 -6.66 -16.03
C ASP A 231 14.23 -6.16 -17.20
N GLN A 232 13.78 -5.15 -17.95
CA GLN A 232 14.51 -4.56 -19.10
C GLN A 232 15.56 -3.54 -18.67
#